data_2ef39cdeaad329eb16ff742b171c9c57
#
_entry.id   2ef39cdeaad329eb16ff742b171c9c57
#
_cell.length_a   1.000
_cell.length_b   1.000
_cell.length_c   1.000
_cell.angle_alpha   90.00
_cell.angle_beta   90.00
_cell.angle_gamma   90.00
#
_symmetry.space_group_name_H-M   'P 1'
#
loop_
_entity.id
_entity.type
_entity.pdbx_description
1 polymer ?
#
loop_
_entity_poly.entity_id
_entity_poly.type
_entity_poly.pdbx_seq_one_letter_code
_entity_poly.pdbx_strand_id
1 'polypeptide(L)'
;MGVRTAYMPVLNTDEFMEGKTVEYVKLANGVEIPKIGYGVFQISKDDAPRCVREAIETGYRHIDTAQSYFNEAEVGQGIKDSGIDRKDLFLTTKIWISNYGYENTLRSVDVSLKKLGTDYLDLVLLHQPFSDTYGAWRALEKLYKDGVIRAIGVSNFYPDRLADMVAFNEIAPMVDQVETNPLNQQIEARKNMVKRGVAQEAWAPFGEGMQNMFSNPTLAKIGEVHGKSVAQVILRWLTQRDIVALPKSTHKERMEENLNIFDFRLSDSEMTTIAGLDTKTSMFFRHDTPEAVDRFVGYVKERAGRE
;
A
#
# COMPACT_ATOMS: atom_id res chain seq x y z
N MET A 1 -1.74 -43.03 -2.15
CA MET A 1 -1.83 -42.39 -3.47
C MET A 1 -1.25 -40.98 -3.30
N GLY A 2 -0.06 -40.76 -3.87
CA GLY A 2 0.69 -39.53 -3.65
C GLY A 2 0.17 -38.39 -4.52
N VAL A 3 -0.10 -37.26 -3.90
CA VAL A 3 -0.38 -35.99 -4.59
C VAL A 3 0.96 -35.44 -5.11
N ARG A 4 1.14 -35.42 -6.41
CA ARG A 4 2.26 -34.76 -7.08
C ARG A 4 2.00 -33.25 -7.06
N THR A 5 2.75 -32.52 -6.23
CA THR A 5 2.86 -31.07 -6.32
C THR A 5 3.60 -30.73 -7.62
N ALA A 6 2.89 -30.10 -8.55
CA ALA A 6 3.52 -29.55 -9.75
C ALA A 6 4.35 -28.32 -9.36
N TYR A 7 5.67 -28.45 -9.49
CA TYR A 7 6.62 -27.34 -9.42
C TYR A 7 6.43 -26.51 -10.70
N MET A 8 5.85 -25.31 -10.57
CA MET A 8 5.95 -24.30 -11.64
C MET A 8 7.34 -23.64 -11.57
N PRO A 9 8.03 -23.47 -12.71
CA PRO A 9 9.32 -22.82 -12.71
C PRO A 9 9.17 -21.34 -12.29
N VAL A 10 10.05 -20.92 -11.38
CA VAL A 10 10.26 -19.50 -11.04
C VAL A 10 10.75 -18.82 -12.34
N LEU A 11 9.90 -17.97 -12.92
CA LEU A 11 10.32 -17.08 -13.99
C LEU A 11 11.30 -16.06 -13.38
N ASN A 12 12.53 -16.12 -13.85
CA ASN A 12 13.57 -15.17 -13.55
C ASN A 12 13.19 -13.82 -14.17
N THR A 13 12.76 -12.85 -13.35
CA THR A 13 12.31 -11.53 -13.79
C THR A 13 13.45 -10.53 -13.99
N ASP A 14 14.70 -11.01 -14.11
CA ASP A 14 15.91 -10.19 -14.19
C ASP A 14 16.16 -9.52 -15.57
N GLU A 15 15.26 -9.67 -16.55
CA GLU A 15 15.54 -9.22 -17.93
C GLU A 15 14.86 -7.90 -18.38
N PHE A 16 14.11 -7.17 -17.54
CA PHE A 16 13.26 -6.09 -18.07
C PHE A 16 13.59 -4.66 -17.68
N MET A 17 14.72 -4.36 -17.08
CA MET A 17 15.14 -2.94 -16.92
C MET A 17 16.67 -2.88 -16.83
N GLU A 18 17.37 -2.38 -17.85
CA GLU A 18 18.78 -2.01 -17.74
C GLU A 18 19.01 -1.08 -16.54
N GLY A 19 19.52 -1.61 -15.42
CA GLY A 19 20.08 -0.84 -14.32
C GLY A 19 19.17 -0.50 -13.14
N LYS A 20 17.89 -0.91 -13.07
CA LYS A 20 17.03 -0.65 -11.89
C LYS A 20 16.56 -1.96 -11.24
N THR A 21 17.10 -2.27 -10.06
CA THR A 21 16.68 -3.41 -9.25
C THR A 21 15.34 -3.09 -8.59
N VAL A 22 14.31 -3.93 -8.77
CA VAL A 22 13.06 -3.89 -8.01
C VAL A 22 13.14 -4.97 -6.94
N GLU A 23 13.01 -4.58 -5.67
CA GLU A 23 12.91 -5.54 -4.56
C GLU A 23 11.43 -5.82 -4.25
N TYR A 24 11.13 -7.06 -3.81
CA TYR A 24 9.77 -7.52 -3.50
C TYR A 24 9.64 -8.00 -2.05
N VAL A 25 8.42 -7.94 -1.53
CA VAL A 25 7.99 -8.64 -0.32
C VAL A 25 7.12 -9.82 -0.75
N LYS A 26 7.41 -11.01 -0.26
CA LYS A 26 6.60 -12.20 -0.50
C LYS A 26 5.48 -12.29 0.55
N LEU A 27 4.24 -12.27 0.10
CA LEU A 27 3.05 -12.41 0.95
C LEU A 27 2.86 -13.86 1.40
N ALA A 28 2.03 -14.09 2.40
CA ALA A 28 1.78 -15.41 2.99
C ALA A 28 1.28 -16.47 1.99
N ASN A 29 0.61 -16.05 0.92
CA ASN A 29 0.14 -16.93 -0.16
C ASN A 29 1.15 -17.09 -1.31
N GLY A 30 2.34 -16.50 -1.21
CA GLY A 30 3.39 -16.59 -2.21
C GLY A 30 3.36 -15.49 -3.28
N VAL A 31 2.34 -14.63 -3.31
CA VAL A 31 2.30 -13.46 -4.20
C VAL A 31 3.41 -12.49 -3.80
N GLU A 32 4.09 -11.93 -4.78
CA GLU A 32 5.17 -10.95 -4.59
C GLU A 32 4.65 -9.54 -4.85
N ILE A 33 4.83 -8.63 -3.89
CA ILE A 33 4.47 -7.22 -3.97
C ILE A 33 5.73 -6.35 -4.04
N PRO A 34 5.86 -5.42 -5.02
CA PRO A 34 7.01 -4.52 -5.09
C PRO A 34 7.14 -3.68 -3.81
N LYS A 35 8.35 -3.56 -3.27
CA LYS A 35 8.62 -2.79 -2.04
C LYS A 35 8.35 -1.29 -2.18
N ILE A 36 8.32 -0.76 -3.41
CA ILE A 36 7.92 0.61 -3.70
C ILE A 36 6.73 0.59 -4.63
N GLY A 37 5.61 1.16 -4.15
CA GLY A 37 4.41 1.43 -4.94
C GLY A 37 4.20 2.93 -5.16
N TYR A 38 3.35 3.27 -6.09
CA TYR A 38 2.95 4.63 -6.39
C TYR A 38 1.55 4.89 -5.85
N GLY A 39 1.45 5.74 -4.81
CA GLY A 39 0.17 6.16 -4.23
C GLY A 39 -0.46 7.29 -5.04
N VAL A 40 -1.78 7.23 -5.22
CA VAL A 40 -2.54 8.25 -5.99
C VAL A 40 -3.51 9.08 -5.12
N PHE A 41 -3.42 8.98 -3.80
CA PHE A 41 -4.23 9.81 -2.92
C PHE A 41 -3.96 11.30 -3.14
N GLN A 42 -5.01 12.13 -3.18
CA GLN A 42 -4.96 13.58 -3.45
C GLN A 42 -4.35 13.97 -4.82
N ILE A 43 -4.33 13.07 -5.78
CA ILE A 43 -4.07 13.45 -7.18
C ILE A 43 -5.42 13.77 -7.81
N SER A 44 -5.50 14.94 -8.46
CA SER A 44 -6.73 15.37 -9.15
C SER A 44 -7.12 14.39 -10.27
N LYS A 45 -8.41 14.36 -10.62
CA LYS A 45 -8.86 13.54 -11.76
C LYS A 45 -8.15 13.93 -13.06
N ASP A 46 -7.91 15.21 -13.26
CA ASP A 46 -7.26 15.72 -14.47
C ASP A 46 -5.79 15.30 -14.56
N ASP A 47 -5.09 15.21 -13.44
CA ASP A 47 -3.68 14.82 -13.38
C ASP A 47 -3.45 13.32 -13.29
N ALA A 48 -4.41 12.55 -12.74
CA ALA A 48 -4.20 11.15 -12.42
C ALA A 48 -3.79 10.29 -13.64
N PRO A 49 -4.39 10.41 -14.83
CA PRO A 49 -3.97 9.61 -15.99
C PRO A 49 -2.50 9.88 -16.37
N ARG A 50 -2.10 11.16 -16.41
CA ARG A 50 -0.71 11.56 -16.71
C ARG A 50 0.24 11.02 -15.65
N CYS A 51 -0.06 11.26 -14.38
CA CYS A 51 0.81 10.87 -13.27
C CYS A 51 1.00 9.34 -13.18
N VAL A 52 -0.06 8.56 -13.38
CA VAL A 52 0.01 7.09 -13.37
C VAL A 52 0.84 6.58 -14.56
N ARG A 53 0.61 7.11 -15.76
CA ARG A 53 1.42 6.76 -16.92
C ARG A 53 2.90 7.08 -16.69
N GLU A 54 3.23 8.30 -16.26
CA GLU A 54 4.60 8.72 -15.95
C GLU A 54 5.26 7.85 -14.89
N ALA A 55 4.52 7.46 -13.82
CA ALA A 55 5.03 6.56 -12.80
C ALA A 55 5.40 5.18 -13.38
N ILE A 56 4.54 4.61 -14.24
CA ILE A 56 4.80 3.33 -14.89
C ILE A 56 6.00 3.44 -15.86
N GLU A 57 6.07 4.50 -16.67
CA GLU A 57 7.20 4.80 -17.56
C GLU A 57 8.52 4.96 -16.79
N THR A 58 8.47 5.54 -15.58
CA THR A 58 9.63 5.71 -14.69
C THR A 58 10.11 4.37 -14.13
N GLY A 59 9.23 3.36 -14.05
CA GLY A 59 9.57 2.02 -13.60
C GLY A 59 8.76 1.52 -12.39
N TYR A 60 7.75 2.25 -11.92
CA TYR A 60 6.84 1.69 -10.92
C TYR A 60 6.08 0.50 -11.47
N ARG A 61 5.97 -0.55 -10.65
CA ARG A 61 5.23 -1.78 -10.96
C ARG A 61 4.15 -2.08 -9.93
N HIS A 62 3.86 -1.14 -9.04
CA HIS A 62 2.78 -1.20 -8.08
C HIS A 62 2.07 0.17 -8.04
N ILE A 63 0.75 0.16 -8.29
CA ILE A 63 -0.13 1.34 -8.20
C ILE A 63 -1.14 1.10 -7.08
N ASP A 64 -1.23 2.05 -6.14
CA ASP A 64 -2.17 2.01 -5.02
C ASP A 64 -3.22 3.12 -5.14
N THR A 65 -4.47 2.72 -5.31
CA THR A 65 -5.65 3.60 -5.31
C THR A 65 -6.67 3.19 -4.24
N ALA A 66 -7.85 3.78 -4.24
CA ALA A 66 -8.99 3.40 -3.40
C ALA A 66 -10.29 3.96 -3.95
N GLN A 67 -11.42 3.31 -3.64
CA GLN A 67 -12.76 3.80 -3.96
C GLN A 67 -12.97 5.24 -3.44
N SER A 68 -12.48 5.51 -2.23
CA SER A 68 -12.63 6.82 -1.59
C SER A 68 -11.79 7.96 -2.19
N TYR A 69 -10.88 7.65 -3.12
CA TYR A 69 -10.08 8.69 -3.81
C TYR A 69 -10.82 9.29 -5.01
N PHE A 70 -11.89 8.63 -5.46
CA PHE A 70 -12.73 9.05 -6.60
C PHE A 70 -11.98 9.20 -7.93
N ASN A 71 -10.83 8.54 -8.08
CA ASN A 71 -9.97 8.63 -9.26
C ASN A 71 -9.66 7.25 -9.89
N GLU A 72 -10.38 6.18 -9.52
CA GLU A 72 -10.12 4.82 -10.05
C GLU A 72 -10.24 4.75 -11.58
N ALA A 73 -11.18 5.48 -12.19
CA ALA A 73 -11.35 5.50 -13.64
C ALA A 73 -10.16 6.18 -14.33
N GLU A 74 -9.69 7.26 -13.76
CA GLU A 74 -8.54 8.01 -14.25
C GLU A 74 -7.22 7.23 -14.05
N VAL A 75 -7.11 6.46 -12.95
CA VAL A 75 -6.01 5.51 -12.75
C VAL A 75 -6.03 4.42 -13.82
N GLY A 76 -7.20 3.82 -14.10
CA GLY A 76 -7.38 2.84 -15.18
C GLY A 76 -6.99 3.41 -16.54
N GLN A 77 -7.35 4.67 -16.83
CA GLN A 77 -6.94 5.35 -18.06
C GLN A 77 -5.42 5.52 -18.13
N GLY A 78 -4.76 5.95 -17.05
CA GLY A 78 -3.31 6.10 -17.00
C GLY A 78 -2.55 4.78 -17.19
N ILE A 79 -3.06 3.67 -16.61
CA ILE A 79 -2.52 2.32 -16.85
C ILE A 79 -2.64 1.95 -18.33
N LYS A 80 -3.80 2.14 -18.92
CA LYS A 80 -4.04 1.88 -20.35
C LYS A 80 -3.11 2.71 -21.24
N ASP A 81 -2.97 4.00 -20.95
CA ASP A 81 -2.15 4.93 -21.73
C ASP A 81 -0.64 4.64 -21.62
N SER A 82 -0.20 3.95 -20.57
CA SER A 82 1.20 3.52 -20.42
C SER A 82 1.58 2.36 -21.33
N GLY A 83 0.59 1.61 -21.83
CA GLY A 83 0.81 0.44 -22.66
C GLY A 83 1.43 -0.76 -21.95
N ILE A 84 1.53 -0.74 -20.61
CA ILE A 84 2.06 -1.86 -19.84
C ILE A 84 1.12 -3.08 -19.92
N ASP A 85 1.69 -4.27 -20.03
CA ASP A 85 0.91 -5.50 -19.86
C ASP A 85 0.35 -5.56 -18.42
N ARG A 86 -0.96 -5.83 -18.27
CA ARG A 86 -1.63 -5.88 -16.95
C ARG A 86 -0.96 -6.86 -15.97
N LYS A 87 -0.42 -7.96 -16.47
CA LYS A 87 0.28 -8.98 -15.66
C LYS A 87 1.61 -8.48 -15.04
N ASP A 88 2.21 -7.43 -15.63
CA ASP A 88 3.48 -6.83 -15.18
C ASP A 88 3.25 -5.69 -14.18
N LEU A 89 2.00 -5.46 -13.79
CA LEU A 89 1.60 -4.43 -12.84
C LEU A 89 0.89 -5.05 -11.64
N PHE A 90 1.31 -4.68 -10.44
CA PHE A 90 0.62 -4.94 -9.19
C PHE A 90 -0.36 -3.80 -8.90
N LEU A 91 -1.66 -4.07 -8.91
CA LEU A 91 -2.71 -3.07 -8.75
C LEU A 91 -3.49 -3.28 -7.46
N THR A 92 -3.46 -2.27 -6.59
CA THR A 92 -4.18 -2.24 -5.31
C THR A 92 -5.33 -1.25 -5.35
N THR A 93 -6.50 -1.67 -4.85
CA THR A 93 -7.58 -0.75 -4.47
C THR A 93 -8.12 -1.09 -3.08
N LYS A 94 -8.98 -0.21 -2.52
CA LYS A 94 -9.49 -0.35 -1.16
C LYS A 94 -11.00 -0.14 -1.14
N ILE A 95 -11.70 -1.04 -0.44
CA ILE A 95 -13.15 -0.92 -0.25
C ILE A 95 -13.44 0.14 0.79
N TRP A 96 -14.26 1.12 0.44
CA TRP A 96 -14.67 2.15 1.38
C TRP A 96 -15.77 1.66 2.32
N ILE A 97 -15.81 2.19 3.54
CA ILE A 97 -16.72 1.72 4.61
C ILE A 97 -18.21 1.80 4.25
N SER A 98 -18.65 2.70 3.36
CA SER A 98 -20.03 2.73 2.86
C SER A 98 -20.39 1.50 2.03
N ASN A 99 -19.39 0.81 1.48
CA ASN A 99 -19.52 -0.39 0.65
C ASN A 99 -19.26 -1.68 1.43
N TYR A 100 -19.17 -1.62 2.77
CA TYR A 100 -19.01 -2.82 3.59
C TYR A 100 -20.31 -3.63 3.70
N GLY A 101 -20.18 -4.87 4.16
CA GLY A 101 -21.18 -5.90 4.11
C GLY A 101 -21.03 -6.76 2.86
N TYR A 102 -21.47 -8.01 2.95
CA TYR A 102 -21.16 -9.05 1.94
C TYR A 102 -21.59 -8.64 0.53
N GLU A 103 -22.87 -8.37 0.31
CA GLU A 103 -23.42 -8.06 -1.01
C GLU A 103 -22.91 -6.70 -1.56
N ASN A 104 -22.77 -5.70 -0.67
CA ASN A 104 -22.28 -4.39 -1.07
C ASN A 104 -20.83 -4.47 -1.53
N THR A 105 -19.99 -5.22 -0.81
CA THR A 105 -18.58 -5.40 -1.16
C THR A 105 -18.44 -6.10 -2.50
N LEU A 106 -19.19 -7.18 -2.76
CA LEU A 106 -19.19 -7.87 -4.06
C LEU A 106 -19.49 -6.88 -5.20
N ARG A 107 -20.60 -6.12 -5.07
CA ARG A 107 -20.97 -5.11 -6.08
C ARG A 107 -19.92 -4.01 -6.25
N SER A 108 -19.34 -3.55 -5.16
CA SER A 108 -18.36 -2.46 -5.21
C SER A 108 -17.05 -2.88 -5.86
N VAL A 109 -16.62 -4.12 -5.72
CA VAL A 109 -15.45 -4.67 -6.44
C VAL A 109 -15.72 -4.72 -7.94
N ASP A 110 -16.90 -5.16 -8.37
CA ASP A 110 -17.28 -5.13 -9.80
C ASP A 110 -17.22 -3.72 -10.38
N VAL A 111 -17.65 -2.72 -9.60
CA VAL A 111 -17.54 -1.31 -10.01
C VAL A 111 -16.07 -0.87 -10.12
N SER A 112 -15.24 -1.23 -9.15
CA SER A 112 -13.79 -0.91 -9.18
C SER A 112 -13.11 -1.56 -10.38
N LEU A 113 -13.39 -2.83 -10.69
CA LEU A 113 -12.85 -3.53 -11.86
C LEU A 113 -13.21 -2.81 -13.16
N LYS A 114 -14.47 -2.37 -13.31
CA LYS A 114 -14.92 -1.60 -14.49
C LYS A 114 -14.22 -0.26 -14.60
N LYS A 115 -14.09 0.48 -13.50
CA LYS A 115 -13.40 1.78 -13.47
C LYS A 115 -11.92 1.63 -13.80
N LEU A 116 -11.26 0.63 -13.24
CA LEU A 116 -9.84 0.37 -13.45
C LEU A 116 -9.54 -0.30 -14.82
N GLY A 117 -10.58 -0.78 -15.53
CA GLY A 117 -10.44 -1.40 -16.85
C GLY A 117 -9.71 -2.75 -16.81
N THR A 118 -9.93 -3.56 -15.77
CA THR A 118 -9.29 -4.86 -15.56
C THR A 118 -10.29 -5.91 -15.08
N ASP A 119 -9.97 -7.17 -15.26
CA ASP A 119 -10.78 -8.33 -14.85
C ASP A 119 -10.29 -8.96 -13.53
N TYR A 120 -9.15 -8.52 -12.99
CA TYR A 120 -8.65 -8.96 -11.70
C TYR A 120 -7.88 -7.84 -10.96
N LEU A 121 -7.72 -8.01 -9.65
CA LEU A 121 -6.94 -7.12 -8.78
C LEU A 121 -5.83 -7.93 -8.07
N ASP A 122 -4.68 -7.31 -7.89
CA ASP A 122 -3.56 -7.95 -7.19
C ASP A 122 -3.76 -7.91 -5.68
N LEU A 123 -4.26 -6.78 -5.15
CA LEU A 123 -4.55 -6.62 -3.73
C LEU A 123 -5.82 -5.78 -3.54
N VAL A 124 -6.71 -6.26 -2.68
CA VAL A 124 -7.86 -5.47 -2.21
C VAL A 124 -7.82 -5.37 -0.69
N LEU A 125 -7.91 -4.14 -0.19
CA LEU A 125 -7.90 -3.86 1.24
C LEU A 125 -9.28 -3.41 1.74
N LEU A 126 -9.66 -3.80 2.96
CA LEU A 126 -10.64 -3.07 3.73
C LEU A 126 -9.99 -1.77 4.22
N HIS A 127 -10.52 -0.61 3.79
CA HIS A 127 -9.84 0.68 3.96
C HIS A 127 -9.78 1.17 5.41
N GLN A 128 -10.78 0.82 6.22
CA GLN A 128 -10.93 1.30 7.59
C GLN A 128 -11.47 0.20 8.51
N PRO A 129 -11.12 0.18 9.81
CA PRO A 129 -11.52 -0.85 10.77
C PRO A 129 -12.93 -0.67 11.34
N PHE A 130 -13.86 -0.08 10.59
CA PHE A 130 -15.20 0.29 11.05
C PHE A 130 -16.31 -0.39 10.26
N SER A 131 -17.56 -0.34 10.77
CA SER A 131 -18.73 -0.89 10.11
C SER A 131 -18.72 -2.43 10.02
N ASP A 132 -19.44 -3.02 9.04
CA ASP A 132 -19.52 -4.48 8.86
C ASP A 132 -18.27 -5.04 8.17
N THR A 133 -17.15 -5.01 8.91
CA THR A 133 -15.85 -5.54 8.43
C THR A 133 -15.90 -7.04 8.15
N TYR A 134 -16.62 -7.83 8.97
CA TYR A 134 -16.71 -9.28 8.78
C TYR A 134 -17.54 -9.67 7.55
N GLY A 135 -18.67 -8.98 7.29
CA GLY A 135 -19.43 -9.18 6.06
C GLY A 135 -18.59 -8.84 4.84
N ALA A 136 -17.90 -7.70 4.86
CA ALA A 136 -17.00 -7.31 3.78
C ALA A 136 -15.84 -8.28 3.60
N TRP A 137 -15.23 -8.77 4.69
CA TRP A 137 -14.13 -9.72 4.63
C TRP A 137 -14.55 -11.04 3.97
N ARG A 138 -15.70 -11.61 4.34
CA ARG A 138 -16.23 -12.84 3.71
C ARG A 138 -16.48 -12.67 2.21
N ALA A 139 -16.85 -11.47 1.76
CA ALA A 139 -16.95 -11.18 0.32
C ALA A 139 -15.56 -11.17 -0.35
N LEU A 140 -14.55 -10.60 0.29
CA LEU A 140 -13.16 -10.63 -0.22
C LEU A 140 -12.61 -12.07 -0.25
N GLU A 141 -12.87 -12.90 0.78
CA GLU A 141 -12.50 -14.32 0.78
C GLU A 141 -13.13 -15.09 -0.39
N LYS A 142 -14.40 -14.81 -0.71
CA LYS A 142 -15.05 -15.39 -1.88
C LYS A 142 -14.36 -14.98 -3.18
N LEU A 143 -14.15 -13.69 -3.40
CA LEU A 143 -13.51 -13.16 -4.60
C LEU A 143 -12.06 -13.65 -4.76
N TYR A 144 -11.34 -13.83 -3.66
CA TYR A 144 -10.02 -14.45 -3.63
C TYR A 144 -10.07 -15.92 -4.07
N LYS A 145 -11.02 -16.71 -3.55
CA LYS A 145 -11.23 -18.10 -3.94
C LYS A 145 -11.67 -18.25 -5.41
N ASP A 146 -12.43 -17.30 -5.91
CA ASP A 146 -12.86 -17.23 -7.31
C ASP A 146 -11.74 -16.79 -8.26
N GLY A 147 -10.59 -16.35 -7.75
CA GLY A 147 -9.45 -15.87 -8.54
C GLY A 147 -9.57 -14.46 -9.09
N VAL A 148 -10.61 -13.71 -8.69
CA VAL A 148 -10.78 -12.28 -9.06
C VAL A 148 -9.80 -11.38 -8.34
N ILE A 149 -9.39 -11.76 -7.13
CA ILE A 149 -8.41 -11.04 -6.31
C ILE A 149 -7.26 -11.98 -5.98
N ARG A 150 -6.00 -11.54 -6.19
CA ARG A 150 -4.81 -12.36 -5.92
C ARG A 150 -4.35 -12.33 -4.46
N ALA A 151 -4.61 -11.23 -3.73
CA ALA A 151 -4.32 -11.08 -2.30
C ALA A 151 -5.37 -10.18 -1.64
N ILE A 152 -5.68 -10.45 -0.38
CA ILE A 152 -6.63 -9.67 0.42
C ILE A 152 -5.97 -9.17 1.69
N GLY A 153 -6.30 -7.95 2.11
CA GLY A 153 -5.71 -7.33 3.28
C GLY A 153 -6.62 -6.28 3.90
N VAL A 154 -6.05 -5.59 4.86
CA VAL A 154 -6.74 -4.54 5.63
C VAL A 154 -5.89 -3.27 5.66
N SER A 155 -6.48 -2.16 6.08
CA SER A 155 -5.77 -0.90 6.29
C SER A 155 -6.26 -0.25 7.58
N ASN A 156 -5.31 0.28 8.37
CA ASN A 156 -5.57 0.93 9.65
C ASN A 156 -6.13 0.01 10.74
N PHE A 157 -5.91 -1.30 10.63
CA PHE A 157 -6.29 -2.26 11.66
C PHE A 157 -5.21 -2.31 12.74
N TYR A 158 -5.54 -1.82 13.93
CA TYR A 158 -4.63 -1.84 15.06
C TYR A 158 -4.42 -3.29 15.57
N PRO A 159 -3.39 -3.54 16.40
CA PRO A 159 -2.97 -4.90 16.75
C PRO A 159 -4.07 -5.83 17.25
N ASP A 160 -5.02 -5.33 18.04
CA ASP A 160 -6.19 -6.07 18.53
C ASP A 160 -7.17 -6.40 17.40
N ARG A 161 -7.46 -5.42 16.53
CA ARG A 161 -8.37 -5.60 15.38
C ARG A 161 -7.77 -6.55 14.32
N LEU A 162 -6.47 -6.42 14.05
CA LEU A 162 -5.78 -7.35 13.16
C LEU A 162 -5.76 -8.76 13.76
N ALA A 163 -5.51 -8.89 15.06
CA ALA A 163 -5.53 -10.18 15.75
C ALA A 163 -6.90 -10.87 15.67
N ASP A 164 -7.96 -10.09 15.82
CA ASP A 164 -9.36 -10.52 15.71
C ASP A 164 -9.67 -11.01 14.29
N MET A 165 -9.30 -10.23 13.26
CA MET A 165 -9.44 -10.62 11.85
C MET A 165 -8.73 -11.94 11.51
N VAL A 166 -7.52 -12.14 12.02
CA VAL A 166 -6.76 -13.39 11.81
C VAL A 166 -7.39 -14.56 12.53
N ALA A 167 -7.97 -14.36 13.73
CA ALA A 167 -8.47 -15.44 14.56
C ALA A 167 -9.85 -15.98 14.15
N PHE A 168 -10.70 -15.12 13.57
CA PHE A 168 -12.12 -15.44 13.35
C PHE A 168 -12.55 -15.49 11.88
N ASN A 169 -11.61 -15.46 10.94
CA ASN A 169 -11.88 -15.63 9.51
C ASN A 169 -11.11 -16.85 8.96
N GLU A 170 -11.56 -17.36 7.83
CA GLU A 170 -10.97 -18.54 7.18
C GLU A 170 -9.61 -18.19 6.54
N ILE A 171 -9.53 -17.03 5.90
CA ILE A 171 -8.31 -16.52 5.27
C ILE A 171 -7.85 -15.29 6.08
N ALA A 172 -6.64 -15.36 6.60
CA ALA A 172 -6.03 -14.22 7.30
C ALA A 172 -5.68 -13.08 6.34
N PRO A 173 -5.74 -11.81 6.76
CA PRO A 173 -5.17 -10.70 6.01
C PRO A 173 -3.70 -10.96 5.65
N MET A 174 -3.32 -10.69 4.41
CA MET A 174 -1.95 -10.86 3.93
C MET A 174 -1.14 -9.58 4.04
N VAL A 175 -1.83 -8.44 4.07
CA VAL A 175 -1.26 -7.09 4.20
C VAL A 175 -2.08 -6.30 5.22
N ASP A 176 -1.40 -5.48 6.03
CA ASP A 176 -2.01 -4.38 6.77
C ASP A 176 -1.30 -3.07 6.41
N GLN A 177 -2.03 -2.17 5.73
CA GLN A 177 -1.52 -0.88 5.30
C GLN A 177 -1.79 0.17 6.37
N VAL A 178 -0.75 0.68 7.02
CA VAL A 178 -0.85 1.63 8.14
C VAL A 178 0.06 2.83 7.95
N GLU A 179 -0.28 3.96 8.58
CA GLU A 179 0.64 5.09 8.67
C GLU A 179 2.00 4.62 9.17
N THR A 180 3.04 4.79 8.36
CA THR A 180 4.40 4.47 8.81
C THR A 180 5.41 5.45 8.22
N ASN A 181 6.07 6.19 9.09
CA ASN A 181 7.10 7.17 8.77
C ASN A 181 8.12 7.25 9.93
N PRO A 182 9.24 7.97 9.80
CA PRO A 182 10.25 8.07 10.86
C PRO A 182 9.74 8.54 12.23
N LEU A 183 8.65 9.32 12.27
CA LEU A 183 8.06 9.85 13.51
C LEU A 183 6.95 8.97 14.09
N ASN A 184 6.41 8.03 13.28
CA ASN A 184 5.43 7.03 13.71
C ASN A 184 5.80 5.67 13.09
N GLN A 185 6.68 4.93 13.78
CA GLN A 185 7.36 3.75 13.21
C GLN A 185 6.60 2.45 13.33
N GLN A 186 5.46 2.44 14.00
CA GLN A 186 4.57 1.28 14.16
C GLN A 186 5.25 0.03 14.75
N ILE A 187 6.19 0.21 15.70
CA ILE A 187 7.03 -0.89 16.21
C ILE A 187 6.20 -2.04 16.77
N GLU A 188 5.20 -1.75 17.62
CA GLU A 188 4.37 -2.79 18.26
C GLU A 188 3.38 -3.40 17.25
N ALA A 189 2.80 -2.60 16.36
CA ALA A 189 1.94 -3.09 15.29
C ALA A 189 2.73 -4.03 14.36
N ARG A 190 3.95 -3.64 13.97
CA ARG A 190 4.82 -4.48 13.14
C ARG A 190 5.17 -5.82 13.81
N LYS A 191 5.51 -5.83 15.09
CA LYS A 191 5.74 -7.09 15.83
C LYS A 191 4.52 -8.02 15.76
N ASN A 192 3.33 -7.46 15.91
CA ASN A 192 2.08 -8.20 15.80
C ASN A 192 1.84 -8.73 14.37
N MET A 193 2.08 -7.91 13.33
CA MET A 193 1.99 -8.31 11.93
C MET A 193 2.95 -9.46 11.60
N VAL A 194 4.24 -9.30 11.92
CA VAL A 194 5.28 -10.32 11.70
C VAL A 194 4.93 -11.65 12.38
N LYS A 195 4.48 -11.60 13.64
CA LYS A 195 4.03 -12.80 14.37
C LYS A 195 2.91 -13.56 13.65
N ARG A 196 2.09 -12.85 12.85
CA ARG A 196 0.93 -13.41 12.16
C ARG A 196 1.17 -13.67 10.68
N GLY A 197 2.36 -13.40 10.16
CA GLY A 197 2.69 -13.54 8.74
C GLY A 197 2.01 -12.50 7.85
N VAL A 198 1.67 -11.34 8.41
CA VAL A 198 1.04 -10.21 7.71
C VAL A 198 2.12 -9.23 7.28
N ALA A 199 2.17 -8.88 6.01
CA ALA A 199 3.09 -7.87 5.48
C ALA A 199 2.62 -6.46 5.87
N GLN A 200 3.57 -5.59 6.22
CA GLN A 200 3.29 -4.19 6.50
C GLN A 200 3.45 -3.36 5.22
N GLU A 201 2.47 -2.50 4.96
CA GLU A 201 2.55 -1.49 3.93
C GLU A 201 2.38 -0.09 4.56
N ALA A 202 3.18 0.87 4.10
CA ALA A 202 3.28 2.21 4.67
C ALA A 202 2.56 3.25 3.79
N TRP A 203 1.41 3.75 4.25
CA TRP A 203 0.89 5.00 3.71
C TRP A 203 1.53 6.20 4.41
N ALA A 204 1.56 7.36 3.75
CA ALA A 204 2.23 8.59 4.18
C ALA A 204 3.68 8.36 4.66
N PRO A 205 4.56 7.73 3.85
CA PRO A 205 5.95 7.49 4.25
C PRO A 205 6.70 8.78 4.59
N PHE A 206 6.26 9.90 4.03
CA PHE A 206 6.82 11.23 4.28
C PHE A 206 5.98 12.09 5.24
N GLY A 207 4.95 11.51 5.90
CA GLY A 207 4.04 12.27 6.77
C GLY A 207 3.36 13.45 6.05
N GLU A 208 3.14 13.35 4.73
CA GLU A 208 2.65 14.46 3.87
C GLU A 208 3.47 15.76 3.99
N GLY A 209 4.75 15.66 4.36
CA GLY A 209 5.64 16.80 4.55
C GLY A 209 5.45 17.56 5.88
N MET A 210 4.54 17.09 6.72
CA MET A 210 4.33 17.69 8.05
C MET A 210 5.57 17.56 8.94
N GLN A 211 5.62 18.32 10.01
CA GLN A 211 6.71 18.32 11.01
C GLN A 211 8.09 18.55 10.38
N ASN A 212 8.16 19.31 9.29
CA ASN A 212 9.42 19.55 8.57
C ASN A 212 10.17 18.26 8.16
N MET A 213 9.44 17.20 7.81
CA MET A 213 9.98 15.88 7.50
C MET A 213 11.15 15.93 6.52
N PHE A 214 11.00 16.68 5.42
CA PHE A 214 12.03 16.79 4.37
C PHE A 214 13.27 17.64 4.76
N SER A 215 13.19 18.38 5.86
CA SER A 215 14.32 19.16 6.42
C SER A 215 14.75 18.67 7.80
N ASN A 216 14.35 17.46 8.19
CA ASN A 216 14.79 16.85 9.44
C ASN A 216 16.32 16.72 9.46
N PRO A 217 17.03 17.33 10.42
CA PRO A 217 18.49 17.39 10.39
C PRO A 217 19.16 16.02 10.55
N THR A 218 18.54 15.10 11.26
CA THR A 218 19.05 13.73 11.42
C THR A 218 19.01 12.97 10.09
N LEU A 219 17.87 13.03 9.39
CA LEU A 219 17.70 12.37 8.10
C LEU A 219 18.56 13.04 7.02
N ALA A 220 18.67 14.36 7.04
CA ALA A 220 19.53 15.11 6.10
C ALA A 220 21.00 14.71 6.24
N LYS A 221 21.51 14.63 7.49
CA LYS A 221 22.89 14.20 7.74
C LYS A 221 23.17 12.78 7.25
N ILE A 222 22.22 11.86 7.40
CA ILE A 222 22.34 10.51 6.85
C ILE A 222 22.34 10.58 5.31
N GLY A 223 21.47 11.38 4.71
CA GLY A 223 21.42 11.59 3.27
C GLY A 223 22.74 12.11 2.69
N GLU A 224 23.37 13.07 3.35
CA GLU A 224 24.69 13.63 2.95
C GLU A 224 25.77 12.54 2.85
N VAL A 225 25.80 11.59 3.80
CA VAL A 225 26.77 10.46 3.80
C VAL A 225 26.64 9.60 2.54
N HIS A 226 25.41 9.41 2.06
CA HIS A 226 25.10 8.54 0.92
C HIS A 226 24.91 9.31 -0.40
N GLY A 227 24.98 10.64 -0.41
CA GLY A 227 24.63 11.46 -1.57
C GLY A 227 23.15 11.32 -1.97
N LYS A 228 22.26 11.16 -0.97
CA LYS A 228 20.82 10.89 -1.14
C LYS A 228 19.97 11.96 -0.45
N SER A 229 18.75 12.18 -0.97
CA SER A 229 17.80 13.06 -0.32
C SER A 229 17.17 12.42 0.92
N VAL A 230 16.52 13.24 1.75
CA VAL A 230 15.75 12.79 2.91
C VAL A 230 14.65 11.81 2.48
N ALA A 231 13.99 12.06 1.34
CA ALA A 231 12.98 11.16 0.81
C ALA A 231 13.56 9.76 0.52
N GLN A 232 14.70 9.69 -0.14
CA GLN A 232 15.40 8.44 -0.44
C GLN A 232 15.83 7.71 0.84
N VAL A 233 16.35 8.43 1.83
CA VAL A 233 16.70 7.84 3.15
C VAL A 233 15.48 7.21 3.81
N ILE A 234 14.33 7.89 3.83
CA ILE A 234 13.09 7.38 4.42
C ILE A 234 12.63 6.12 3.69
N LEU A 235 12.58 6.14 2.36
CA LEU A 235 12.14 5.00 1.57
C LEU A 235 13.09 3.80 1.74
N ARG A 236 14.40 4.04 1.76
CA ARG A 236 15.37 2.97 2.02
C ARG A 236 15.24 2.39 3.41
N TRP A 237 15.03 3.22 4.42
CA TRP A 237 14.77 2.78 5.79
C TRP A 237 13.52 1.88 5.90
N LEU A 238 12.43 2.21 5.17
CA LEU A 238 11.24 1.37 5.12
C LEU A 238 11.53 0.03 4.41
N THR A 239 12.11 0.09 3.21
CA THR A 239 12.35 -1.11 2.39
C THR A 239 13.39 -2.07 2.99
N GLN A 240 14.39 -1.57 3.73
CA GLN A 240 15.32 -2.40 4.50
C GLN A 240 14.67 -3.12 5.69
N ARG A 241 13.50 -2.66 6.12
CA ARG A 241 12.66 -3.30 7.12
C ARG A 241 11.62 -4.24 6.51
N ASP A 242 11.68 -4.54 5.21
CA ASP A 242 10.67 -5.28 4.47
C ASP A 242 9.27 -4.67 4.62
N ILE A 243 9.19 -3.34 4.60
CA ILE A 243 7.95 -2.58 4.58
C ILE A 243 7.75 -2.05 3.16
N VAL A 244 6.59 -2.33 2.58
CA VAL A 244 6.19 -1.75 1.29
C VAL A 244 5.89 -0.28 1.50
N ALA A 245 6.46 0.62 0.69
CA ALA A 245 6.27 2.06 0.84
C ALA A 245 5.52 2.65 -0.35
N LEU A 246 4.57 3.53 -0.07
CA LEU A 246 3.70 4.19 -1.06
C LEU A 246 3.96 5.70 -1.12
N PRO A 247 5.10 6.14 -1.68
CA PRO A 247 5.31 7.55 -1.96
C PRO A 247 4.32 8.04 -3.03
N LYS A 248 3.99 9.33 -2.95
CA LYS A 248 3.18 10.03 -3.95
C LYS A 248 3.94 11.25 -4.45
N SER A 249 3.92 11.47 -5.75
CA SER A 249 4.38 12.70 -6.39
C SER A 249 3.59 12.97 -7.68
N THR A 250 3.42 14.24 -8.05
CA THR A 250 2.89 14.65 -9.35
C THR A 250 4.01 15.15 -10.28
N HIS A 251 5.28 15.03 -9.86
CA HIS A 251 6.48 15.44 -10.57
C HIS A 251 7.31 14.22 -10.96
N LYS A 252 7.60 14.06 -12.25
CA LYS A 252 8.32 12.89 -12.78
C LYS A 252 9.71 12.74 -12.16
N GLU A 253 10.43 13.84 -11.97
CA GLU A 253 11.77 13.84 -11.38
C GLU A 253 11.79 13.28 -9.97
N ARG A 254 10.74 13.55 -9.18
CA ARG A 254 10.59 12.98 -7.84
C ARG A 254 10.15 11.51 -7.87
N MET A 255 9.41 11.08 -8.90
CA MET A 255 9.10 9.66 -9.11
C MET A 255 10.40 8.87 -9.37
N GLU A 256 11.27 9.40 -10.23
CA GLU A 256 12.59 8.83 -10.53
C GLU A 256 13.47 8.78 -9.29
N GLU A 257 13.54 9.87 -8.52
CA GLU A 257 14.28 9.98 -7.27
C GLU A 257 13.81 8.93 -6.25
N ASN A 258 12.50 8.79 -6.05
CA ASN A 258 11.91 7.84 -5.09
C ASN A 258 12.18 6.38 -5.45
N LEU A 259 12.33 6.03 -6.71
CA LEU A 259 12.70 4.68 -7.15
C LEU A 259 14.21 4.41 -7.00
N ASN A 260 15.05 5.44 -7.04
CA ASN A 260 16.51 5.30 -6.99
C ASN A 260 17.03 5.16 -5.54
N ILE A 261 16.62 4.06 -4.88
CA ILE A 261 16.94 3.80 -3.46
C ILE A 261 17.61 2.43 -3.21
N PHE A 262 17.77 1.61 -4.24
CA PHE A 262 18.31 0.26 -4.08
C PHE A 262 19.83 0.19 -4.34
N ASP A 263 20.45 1.30 -4.70
CA ASP A 263 21.88 1.45 -4.97
C ASP A 263 22.71 1.78 -3.72
N PHE A 264 22.08 1.95 -2.55
CA PHE A 264 22.75 2.17 -1.27
C PHE A 264 22.08 1.41 -0.14
N ARG A 265 22.75 1.30 1.00
CA ARG A 265 22.23 0.63 2.20
C ARG A 265 22.54 1.47 3.43
N LEU A 266 21.53 1.65 4.28
CA LEU A 266 21.72 2.26 5.61
C LEU A 266 22.42 1.26 6.55
N SER A 267 23.40 1.71 7.27
CA SER A 267 24.10 0.94 8.31
C SER A 267 23.20 0.71 9.54
N ASP A 268 23.57 -0.25 10.39
CA ASP A 268 22.83 -0.53 11.63
C ASP A 268 22.82 0.68 12.58
N SER A 269 23.88 1.49 12.58
CA SER A 269 23.94 2.73 13.36
C SER A 269 22.98 3.80 12.84
N GLU A 270 22.84 3.94 11.52
CA GLU A 270 21.87 4.86 10.90
C GLU A 270 20.44 4.38 11.13
N MET A 271 20.18 3.08 10.99
CA MET A 271 18.88 2.48 11.32
C MET A 271 18.50 2.73 12.79
N THR A 272 19.45 2.61 13.71
CA THR A 272 19.27 2.92 15.15
C THR A 272 19.02 4.41 15.38
N THR A 273 19.74 5.26 14.67
CA THR A 273 19.56 6.73 14.74
C THR A 273 18.15 7.12 14.29
N ILE A 274 17.66 6.56 13.17
CA ILE A 274 16.30 6.79 12.69
C ILE A 274 15.28 6.23 13.69
N ALA A 275 15.54 5.07 14.30
CA ALA A 275 14.66 4.50 15.33
C ALA A 275 14.46 5.46 16.51
N GLY A 276 15.45 6.29 16.84
CA GLY A 276 15.36 7.32 17.88
C GLY A 276 14.41 8.49 17.56
N LEU A 277 13.92 8.61 16.34
CA LEU A 277 12.97 9.67 15.93
C LEU A 277 11.51 9.33 16.26
N ASP A 278 11.21 8.08 16.66
CA ASP A 278 9.85 7.59 16.88
C ASP A 278 9.14 8.33 18.02
N THR A 279 8.11 9.10 17.69
CA THR A 279 7.24 9.76 18.67
C THR A 279 6.12 8.85 19.18
N LYS A 280 5.92 7.70 18.52
CA LYS A 280 4.83 6.73 18.78
C LYS A 280 3.43 7.35 18.68
N THR A 281 3.31 8.41 17.92
CA THR A 281 2.07 9.16 17.78
C THR A 281 1.77 9.40 16.30
N SER A 282 0.52 9.12 15.91
CA SER A 282 0.07 9.44 14.54
C SER A 282 0.18 10.94 14.27
N MET A 283 0.67 11.27 13.09
CA MET A 283 0.69 12.65 12.59
C MET A 283 -0.67 13.13 12.10
N PHE A 284 -1.64 12.22 11.97
CA PHE A 284 -2.97 12.49 11.42
C PHE A 284 -4.05 12.33 12.49
N PHE A 285 -4.36 11.10 12.87
CA PHE A 285 -5.34 10.77 13.92
C PHE A 285 -5.26 9.29 14.30
N ARG A 286 -5.83 8.94 15.44
CA ARG A 286 -5.95 7.56 15.87
C ARG A 286 -7.24 6.94 15.32
N HIS A 287 -7.21 5.63 15.02
CA HIS A 287 -8.37 4.86 14.54
C HIS A 287 -9.11 4.10 15.65
N ASP A 288 -8.63 4.15 16.87
CA ASP A 288 -9.13 3.38 18.01
C ASP A 288 -9.87 4.25 19.06
N THR A 289 -10.48 5.36 18.61
CA THR A 289 -11.23 6.26 19.46
C THR A 289 -12.66 6.45 18.96
N PRO A 290 -13.64 6.78 19.85
CA PRO A 290 -15.01 7.12 19.45
C PRO A 290 -15.06 8.26 18.44
N GLU A 291 -14.22 9.30 18.62
CA GLU A 291 -14.14 10.47 17.75
C GLU A 291 -13.70 10.10 16.31
N ALA A 292 -12.88 9.06 16.17
CA ALA A 292 -12.54 8.53 14.86
C ALA A 292 -13.78 7.94 14.17
N VAL A 293 -14.60 7.18 14.89
CA VAL A 293 -15.86 6.64 14.36
C VAL A 293 -16.78 7.77 13.90
N ASP A 294 -17.00 8.78 14.74
CA ASP A 294 -17.85 9.94 14.42
C ASP A 294 -17.34 10.69 13.17
N ARG A 295 -16.02 10.86 13.06
CA ARG A 295 -15.37 11.47 11.87
C ARG A 295 -15.68 10.68 10.60
N PHE A 296 -15.51 9.35 10.63
CA PHE A 296 -15.76 8.52 9.47
C PHE A 296 -17.25 8.41 9.12
N VAL A 297 -18.14 8.43 10.09
CA VAL A 297 -19.60 8.58 9.87
C VAL A 297 -19.88 9.91 9.14
N GLY A 298 -19.21 11.00 9.52
CA GLY A 298 -19.27 12.29 8.83
C GLY A 298 -18.85 12.14 7.35
N TYR A 299 -17.70 11.54 7.08
CA TYR A 299 -17.23 11.32 5.72
C TYR A 299 -18.17 10.46 4.87
N VAL A 300 -18.80 9.43 5.43
CA VAL A 300 -19.80 8.62 4.72
C VAL A 300 -21.00 9.48 4.33
N LYS A 301 -21.54 10.30 5.24
CA LYS A 301 -22.67 11.19 4.97
C LYS A 301 -22.38 12.24 3.90
N GLU A 302 -21.20 12.87 3.97
CA GLU A 302 -20.77 13.87 2.98
C GLU A 302 -20.62 13.29 1.57
N ARG A 303 -20.23 12.01 1.49
CA ARG A 303 -19.97 11.31 0.21
C ARG A 303 -21.19 10.68 -0.41
N ALA A 304 -22.21 10.33 0.39
CA ALA A 304 -23.47 9.75 -0.09
C ALA A 304 -24.21 10.61 -1.14
N GLY A 305 -23.82 11.87 -1.34
CA GLY A 305 -24.33 12.74 -2.41
C GLY A 305 -23.40 12.89 -3.63
N ARG A 306 -22.25 12.17 -3.65
CA ARG A 306 -21.23 12.26 -4.72
C ARG A 306 -21.07 10.98 -5.53
N GLU A 307 -21.68 9.88 -5.05
CA GLU A 307 -21.81 8.58 -5.74
C GLU A 307 -23.10 8.58 -6.58
#